data_d5b7f994c86a73af70deac7bb420b7d3
#
_entry.id   d5b7f994c86a73af70deac7bb420b7d3
#
_cell.length_a   1.000
_cell.length_b   1.000
_cell.length_c   1.000
_cell.angle_alpha   90.00
_cell.angle_beta   90.00
_cell.angle_gamma   90.00
#
_symmetry.space_group_name_H-M   'P 1'
#
loop_
_entity.id
_entity.type
_entity.pdbx_description
1 polymer ?
#
loop_
_entity_poly.entity_id
_entity_poly.type
_entity_poly.pdbx_seq_one_letter_code
_entity_poly.pdbx_strand_id
1 'polypeptide(L)'
;TKNTIHLYIYKMIRLIILSDFTEAFAHKLLRGIMEYSRQTEPWAVCRMPPAYKVQTGIEGVLAWAGIWKADAIIGQFNDDDPIELFEKNGIVVVAQDFNSRFERITNITSDYLLTGQMAADFFLRKGFRNFAFYGYKKAVWSDERFEGFRRCLCEAGYENNIYEYNHQPL
;
A
#
# COMPACT_ATOMS: atom_id res chain seq x y z
N THR A 1 -25.46 32.05 35.64
CA THR A 1 -25.19 30.78 34.97
C THR A 1 -24.25 31.04 33.81
N LYS A 2 -22.93 30.79 34.03
CA LYS A 2 -21.90 30.92 32.97
C LYS A 2 -21.95 29.66 32.15
N ASN A 3 -22.47 29.71 30.93
CA ASN A 3 -22.27 28.68 29.92
C ASN A 3 -20.81 28.70 29.48
N THR A 4 -19.99 27.80 30.01
CA THR A 4 -18.65 27.54 29.51
C THR A 4 -18.79 26.72 28.24
N ILE A 5 -18.71 27.38 27.09
CA ILE A 5 -18.58 26.69 25.79
C ILE A 5 -17.19 26.03 25.80
N HIS A 6 -17.13 24.73 26.00
CA HIS A 6 -15.93 23.95 25.75
C HIS A 6 -15.73 23.94 24.24
N LEU A 7 -14.88 24.81 23.74
CA LEU A 7 -14.37 24.74 22.38
C LEU A 7 -13.42 23.52 22.36
N TYR A 8 -13.92 22.40 21.91
CA TYR A 8 -13.05 21.28 21.49
C TYR A 8 -12.27 21.77 20.27
N ILE A 9 -11.03 22.23 20.48
CA ILE A 9 -10.10 22.47 19.38
C ILE A 9 -9.70 21.09 18.87
N TYR A 10 -10.43 20.57 17.88
CA TYR A 10 -10.03 19.37 17.18
C TYR A 10 -8.69 19.65 16.49
N LYS A 11 -7.65 18.97 16.92
CA LYS A 11 -6.34 19.04 16.26
C LYS A 11 -6.51 18.37 14.88
N MET A 12 -6.44 19.16 13.81
CA MET A 12 -6.51 18.65 12.45
C MET A 12 -5.33 17.71 12.18
N ILE A 13 -5.60 16.44 11.84
CA ILE A 13 -4.59 15.45 11.48
C ILE A 13 -3.97 15.82 10.13
N ARG A 14 -2.65 15.83 10.05
CA ARG A 14 -1.88 16.12 8.84
C ARG A 14 -1.25 14.83 8.33
N LEU A 15 -1.79 14.29 7.24
CA LEU A 15 -1.40 13.03 6.64
C LEU A 15 -0.66 13.25 5.34
N ILE A 16 0.54 12.70 5.20
CA ILE A 16 1.24 12.58 3.92
C ILE A 16 0.87 11.22 3.29
N ILE A 17 0.53 11.22 2.00
CA ILE A 17 0.38 10.01 1.20
C ILE A 17 1.49 10.01 0.15
N LEU A 18 2.49 9.15 0.35
CA LEU A 18 3.63 8.92 -0.55
C LEU A 18 3.30 7.72 -1.45
N SER A 19 2.64 7.96 -2.58
CA SER A 19 2.17 6.91 -3.48
C SER A 19 2.07 7.42 -4.92
N ASP A 20 2.08 6.49 -5.87
CA ASP A 20 1.86 6.81 -7.28
C ASP A 20 0.38 7.03 -7.56
N PHE A 21 0.01 8.30 -7.73
CA PHE A 21 -1.36 8.70 -8.02
C PHE A 21 -1.76 8.51 -9.48
N THR A 22 -0.93 7.91 -10.31
CA THR A 22 -1.35 7.42 -11.64
C THR A 22 -2.09 6.09 -11.53
N GLU A 23 -1.93 5.38 -10.40
CA GLU A 23 -2.54 4.08 -10.14
C GLU A 23 -3.93 4.20 -9.50
N ALA A 24 -4.83 3.32 -9.92
CA ALA A 24 -6.20 3.27 -9.39
C ALA A 24 -6.26 2.98 -7.88
N PHE A 25 -5.27 2.24 -7.34
CA PHE A 25 -5.20 1.91 -5.92
C PHE A 25 -5.01 3.18 -5.08
N ALA A 26 -4.05 4.04 -5.43
CA ALA A 26 -3.78 5.28 -4.70
C ALA A 26 -4.99 6.22 -4.68
N HIS A 27 -5.73 6.30 -5.79
CA HIS A 27 -6.98 7.06 -5.85
C HIS A 27 -8.07 6.49 -4.94
N LYS A 28 -8.23 5.16 -4.91
CA LYS A 28 -9.21 4.51 -4.03
C LYS A 28 -8.85 4.69 -2.56
N LEU A 29 -7.57 4.55 -2.22
CA LEU A 29 -7.05 4.79 -0.87
C LEU A 29 -7.34 6.23 -0.42
N LEU A 30 -6.95 7.21 -1.23
CA LEU A 30 -7.21 8.62 -0.94
C LEU A 30 -8.71 8.89 -0.75
N ARG A 31 -9.56 8.35 -1.62
CA ARG A 31 -11.01 8.50 -1.52
C ARG A 31 -11.54 7.96 -0.20
N GLY A 32 -11.11 6.74 0.20
CA GLY A 32 -11.51 6.14 1.47
C GLY A 32 -11.07 6.97 2.69
N ILE A 33 -9.83 7.49 2.67
CA ILE A 33 -9.31 8.38 3.71
C ILE A 33 -10.14 9.66 3.80
N MET A 34 -10.44 10.30 2.68
CA MET A 34 -11.24 11.53 2.65
C MET A 34 -12.68 11.30 3.11
N GLU A 35 -13.26 10.14 2.79
CA GLU A 35 -14.60 9.76 3.24
C GLU A 35 -14.63 9.55 4.76
N TYR A 36 -13.66 8.83 5.31
CA TYR A 36 -13.50 8.64 6.75
C TYR A 36 -13.29 9.98 7.48
N SER A 37 -12.42 10.83 6.96
CA SER A 37 -12.16 12.16 7.52
C SER A 37 -13.40 13.04 7.61
N ARG A 38 -14.30 12.95 6.62
CA ARG A 38 -15.57 13.71 6.65
C ARG A 38 -16.55 13.24 7.72
N GLN A 39 -16.46 11.96 8.10
CA GLN A 39 -17.35 11.36 9.11
C GLN A 39 -16.81 11.49 10.53
N THR A 40 -15.53 11.76 10.70
CA THR A 40 -14.85 11.82 12.00
C THR A 40 -14.31 13.24 12.28
N GLU A 41 -13.06 13.47 11.95
CA GLU A 41 -12.34 14.71 12.16
C GLU A 41 -11.72 15.18 10.84
N PRO A 42 -11.64 16.49 10.58
CA PRO A 42 -11.05 16.98 9.34
C PRO A 42 -9.55 16.70 9.29
N TRP A 43 -9.12 16.04 8.22
CA TRP A 43 -7.71 15.77 7.94
C TRP A 43 -7.19 16.67 6.81
N ALA A 44 -5.98 17.19 6.98
CA ALA A 44 -5.24 17.78 5.88
C ALA A 44 -4.40 16.69 5.21
N VAL A 45 -4.55 16.49 3.91
CA VAL A 45 -3.85 15.46 3.15
C VAL A 45 -2.88 16.11 2.17
N CYS A 46 -1.59 15.76 2.30
CA CYS A 46 -0.54 16.09 1.32
C CYS A 46 -0.29 14.87 0.44
N ARG A 47 -0.47 15.01 -0.87
CA ARG A 47 -0.10 13.99 -1.84
C ARG A 47 1.33 14.20 -2.27
N MET A 48 2.18 13.21 -2.04
CA MET A 48 3.60 13.25 -2.39
C MET A 48 3.89 12.15 -3.42
N PRO A 49 4.34 12.49 -4.63
CA PRO A 49 4.67 11.50 -5.64
C PRO A 49 5.96 10.76 -5.26
N PRO A 50 6.14 9.48 -5.64
CA PRO A 50 7.37 8.71 -5.37
C PRO A 50 8.62 9.37 -5.93
N ALA A 51 8.52 10.12 -7.03
CA ALA A 51 9.62 10.87 -7.63
C ALA A 51 10.28 11.82 -6.63
N TYR A 52 9.53 12.39 -5.67
CA TYR A 52 10.09 13.25 -4.63
C TYR A 52 11.06 12.45 -3.74
N LYS A 53 10.65 11.24 -3.29
CA LYS A 53 11.54 10.34 -2.52
C LYS A 53 12.76 9.93 -3.33
N VAL A 54 12.59 9.62 -4.63
CA VAL A 54 13.71 9.24 -5.51
C VAL A 54 14.73 10.38 -5.63
N GLN A 55 14.28 11.63 -5.69
CA GLN A 55 15.17 12.79 -5.83
C GLN A 55 15.83 13.22 -4.52
N THR A 56 15.14 13.12 -3.40
CA THR A 56 15.58 13.73 -2.12
C THR A 56 15.94 12.71 -1.04
N GLY A 57 15.74 11.42 -1.30
CA GLY A 57 15.85 10.37 -0.30
C GLY A 57 14.72 10.41 0.75
N ILE A 58 14.80 9.49 1.70
CA ILE A 58 13.85 9.44 2.81
C ILE A 58 14.06 10.64 3.76
N GLU A 59 15.26 11.14 3.87
CA GLU A 59 15.61 12.32 4.67
C GLU A 59 14.91 13.58 4.13
N GLY A 60 14.80 13.72 2.81
CA GLY A 60 14.06 14.82 2.19
C GLY A 60 12.57 14.74 2.47
N VAL A 61 12.01 13.53 2.44
CA VAL A 61 10.60 13.28 2.83
C VAL A 61 10.38 13.63 4.29
N LEU A 62 11.31 13.24 5.18
CA LEU A 62 11.25 13.54 6.60
C LEU A 62 11.37 15.05 6.88
N ALA A 63 12.28 15.74 6.19
CA ALA A 63 12.44 17.18 6.31
C ALA A 63 11.16 17.92 5.92
N TRP A 64 10.53 17.52 4.82
CA TRP A 64 9.24 18.06 4.39
C TRP A 64 8.14 17.76 5.42
N ALA A 65 8.09 16.54 5.94
CA ALA A 65 7.12 16.15 6.97
C ALA A 65 7.25 17.03 8.21
N GLY A 66 8.48 17.37 8.64
CA GLY A 66 8.76 18.28 9.74
C GLY A 66 8.26 19.71 9.46
N ILE A 67 8.57 20.28 8.28
CA ILE A 67 8.11 21.61 7.86
C ILE A 67 6.58 21.68 7.83
N TRP A 68 5.95 20.67 7.27
CA TRP A 68 4.50 20.59 7.15
C TRP A 68 3.81 20.17 8.46
N LYS A 69 4.60 19.75 9.46
CA LYS A 69 4.14 19.25 10.77
C LYS A 69 3.21 18.05 10.60
N ALA A 70 3.63 17.08 9.83
CA ALA A 70 2.88 15.85 9.60
C ALA A 70 2.69 15.06 10.91
N ASP A 71 1.50 14.53 11.14
CA ASP A 71 1.21 13.61 12.23
C ASP A 71 1.40 12.16 11.77
N ALA A 72 1.19 11.87 10.48
CA ALA A 72 1.34 10.53 9.92
C ALA A 72 1.77 10.56 8.45
N ILE A 73 2.33 9.41 8.01
CA ILE A 73 2.65 9.13 6.62
C ILE A 73 2.14 7.74 6.24
N ILE A 74 1.42 7.63 5.13
CA ILE A 74 1.11 6.37 4.46
C ILE A 74 1.93 6.35 3.18
N GLY A 75 2.75 5.30 2.96
CA GLY A 75 3.62 5.32 1.80
C GLY A 75 4.16 3.97 1.36
N GLN A 76 4.69 3.99 0.14
CA GLN A 76 5.49 2.92 -0.42
C GLN A 76 6.94 3.11 -0.03
N PHE A 77 7.46 2.20 0.78
CA PHE A 77 8.83 2.22 1.26
C PHE A 77 9.60 1.03 0.69
N ASN A 78 10.91 1.21 0.50
CA ASN A 78 11.83 0.11 0.19
C ASN A 78 12.32 -0.53 1.50
N ASP A 79 12.86 -1.73 1.40
CA ASP A 79 13.33 -2.51 2.56
C ASP A 79 14.47 -1.81 3.31
N ASP A 80 15.26 -1.01 2.60
CA ASP A 80 16.40 -0.24 3.10
C ASP A 80 16.05 1.20 3.51
N ASP A 81 14.81 1.64 3.33
CA ASP A 81 14.39 2.97 3.80
C ASP A 81 14.41 3.01 5.34
N PRO A 82 15.11 3.97 5.97
CA PRO A 82 15.18 4.09 7.43
C PRO A 82 13.88 4.67 8.01
N ILE A 83 12.80 3.92 7.94
CA ILE A 83 11.44 4.34 8.34
C ILE A 83 11.33 4.69 9.82
N GLU A 84 12.18 4.12 10.67
CA GLU A 84 12.26 4.44 12.11
C GLU A 84 12.61 5.91 12.39
N LEU A 85 13.13 6.63 11.41
CA LEU A 85 13.38 8.08 11.53
C LEU A 85 12.09 8.87 11.67
N PHE A 86 11.01 8.44 11.04
CA PHE A 86 9.70 9.07 11.20
C PHE A 86 9.15 8.88 12.60
N GLU A 87 9.23 7.65 13.12
CA GLU A 87 8.76 7.31 14.47
C GLU A 87 9.55 8.10 15.54
N LYS A 88 10.87 8.22 15.39
CA LYS A 88 11.72 9.04 16.26
C LYS A 88 11.34 10.52 16.27
N ASN A 89 10.71 10.99 15.19
CA ASN A 89 10.20 12.35 15.07
C ASN A 89 8.69 12.46 15.40
N GLY A 90 8.11 11.41 15.99
CA GLY A 90 6.71 11.39 16.41
C GLY A 90 5.70 11.30 15.28
N ILE A 91 6.13 10.85 14.09
CA ILE A 91 5.28 10.68 12.90
C ILE A 91 4.89 9.21 12.80
N VAL A 92 3.58 8.93 12.80
CA VAL A 92 3.06 7.57 12.62
C VAL A 92 3.30 7.11 11.18
N VAL A 93 3.86 5.90 11.02
CA VAL A 93 4.14 5.33 9.71
C VAL A 93 3.20 4.16 9.42
N VAL A 94 2.60 4.17 8.23
CA VAL A 94 1.81 3.06 7.71
C VAL A 94 2.36 2.72 6.33
N ALA A 95 2.85 1.50 6.14
CA ALA A 95 3.36 1.06 4.86
C ALA A 95 2.21 0.62 3.94
N GLN A 96 2.26 1.06 2.70
CA GLN A 96 1.49 0.48 1.62
C GLN A 96 2.36 -0.61 0.97
N ASP A 97 1.83 -1.82 0.77
CA ASP A 97 2.57 -2.92 0.15
C ASP A 97 3.21 -2.50 -1.18
N PHE A 98 4.49 -2.75 -1.28
CA PHE A 98 5.25 -2.52 -2.51
C PHE A 98 6.16 -3.72 -2.81
N ASN A 99 7.41 -3.72 -2.34
CA ASN A 99 8.32 -4.84 -2.55
C ASN A 99 8.11 -5.92 -1.47
N SER A 100 8.02 -5.52 -0.21
CA SER A 100 7.83 -6.41 0.92
C SER A 100 6.85 -5.84 1.95
N ARG A 101 6.60 -6.61 3.00
CA ARG A 101 5.86 -6.17 4.18
C ARG A 101 6.82 -5.90 5.32
N PHE A 102 6.55 -4.84 6.06
CA PHE A 102 7.31 -4.47 7.24
C PHE A 102 6.76 -5.19 8.47
N GLU A 103 7.62 -5.78 9.29
CA GLU A 103 7.20 -6.49 10.50
C GLU A 103 6.83 -5.55 11.65
N ARG A 104 7.46 -4.37 11.72
CA ARG A 104 7.39 -3.46 12.88
C ARG A 104 6.37 -2.33 12.74
N ILE A 105 5.83 -2.12 11.57
CA ILE A 105 4.83 -1.07 11.32
C ILE A 105 3.57 -1.66 10.69
N THR A 106 2.47 -0.93 10.78
CA THR A 106 1.21 -1.31 10.14
C THR A 106 1.36 -1.30 8.62
N ASN A 107 0.90 -2.38 7.97
CA ASN A 107 0.84 -2.47 6.52
C ASN A 107 -0.61 -2.37 6.03
N ILE A 108 -0.83 -1.60 4.98
CA ILE A 108 -2.06 -1.64 4.20
C ILE A 108 -1.84 -2.62 3.06
N THR A 109 -2.57 -3.71 3.08
CA THR A 109 -2.42 -4.83 2.14
C THR A 109 -3.77 -5.29 1.63
N SER A 110 -3.77 -6.04 0.53
CA SER A 110 -4.91 -6.81 0.05
C SER A 110 -4.67 -8.30 0.27
N ASP A 111 -5.72 -9.11 0.22
CA ASP A 111 -5.59 -10.56 0.18
C ASP A 111 -5.18 -10.99 -1.24
N TYR A 112 -3.87 -10.98 -1.47
CA TYR A 112 -3.30 -11.31 -2.78
C TYR A 112 -3.36 -12.80 -3.08
N LEU A 113 -3.25 -13.67 -2.06
CA LEU A 113 -3.43 -15.11 -2.20
C LEU A 113 -4.83 -15.42 -2.71
N LEU A 114 -5.84 -14.90 -2.04
CA LEU A 114 -7.24 -15.06 -2.46
C LEU A 114 -7.48 -14.49 -3.86
N THR A 115 -6.88 -13.34 -4.20
CA THR A 115 -7.00 -12.75 -5.53
C THR A 115 -6.45 -13.69 -6.61
N GLY A 116 -5.30 -14.31 -6.38
CA GLY A 116 -4.72 -15.32 -7.26
C GLY A 116 -5.60 -16.55 -7.42
N GLN A 117 -6.10 -17.07 -6.31
CA GLN A 117 -7.03 -18.20 -6.28
C GLN A 117 -8.31 -17.90 -7.08
N MET A 118 -8.92 -16.75 -6.87
CA MET A 118 -10.13 -16.33 -7.62
C MET A 118 -9.88 -16.30 -9.14
N ALA A 119 -8.69 -15.86 -9.58
CA ALA A 119 -8.33 -15.87 -11.00
C ALA A 119 -8.22 -17.30 -11.55
N ALA A 120 -7.56 -18.20 -10.81
CA ALA A 120 -7.47 -19.62 -11.18
C ALA A 120 -8.86 -20.27 -11.29
N ASP A 121 -9.68 -20.10 -10.27
CA ASP A 121 -11.05 -20.60 -10.25
C ASP A 121 -11.88 -20.09 -11.44
N PHE A 122 -11.72 -18.83 -11.80
CA PHE A 122 -12.40 -18.26 -12.96
C PHE A 122 -12.00 -18.99 -14.25
N PHE A 123 -10.71 -19.20 -14.49
CA PHE A 123 -10.24 -19.87 -15.69
C PHE A 123 -10.64 -21.36 -15.71
N LEU A 124 -10.57 -22.05 -14.57
CA LEU A 124 -11.00 -23.44 -14.44
C LEU A 124 -12.50 -23.58 -14.80
N ARG A 125 -13.36 -22.71 -14.27
CA ARG A 125 -14.80 -22.71 -14.60
C ARG A 125 -15.10 -22.39 -16.06
N LYS A 126 -14.19 -21.68 -16.75
CA LYS A 126 -14.27 -21.42 -18.20
C LYS A 126 -13.74 -22.59 -19.04
N GLY A 127 -13.22 -23.65 -18.41
CA GLY A 127 -12.72 -24.85 -19.10
C GLY A 127 -11.32 -24.72 -19.66
N PHE A 128 -10.56 -23.69 -19.28
CA PHE A 128 -9.14 -23.58 -19.66
C PHE A 128 -8.33 -24.71 -19.05
N ARG A 129 -7.27 -25.14 -19.74
CA ARG A 129 -6.41 -26.26 -19.36
C ARG A 129 -4.93 -25.89 -19.33
N ASN A 130 -4.53 -24.79 -19.94
CA ASN A 130 -3.18 -24.28 -19.95
C ASN A 130 -3.23 -22.84 -19.43
N PHE A 131 -2.31 -22.50 -18.54
CA PHE A 131 -2.33 -21.27 -17.79
C PHE A 131 -0.98 -20.58 -17.87
N ALA A 132 -0.99 -19.27 -17.90
CA ALA A 132 0.22 -18.47 -17.82
C ALA A 132 0.04 -17.37 -16.78
N PHE A 133 1.11 -17.09 -16.04
CA PHE A 133 1.17 -15.98 -15.10
C PHE A 133 2.31 -15.04 -15.50
N TYR A 134 1.95 -13.78 -15.72
CA TYR A 134 2.91 -12.72 -15.95
C TYR A 134 3.10 -11.94 -14.64
N GLY A 135 4.22 -12.19 -13.97
CA GLY A 135 4.54 -11.67 -12.65
C GLY A 135 5.55 -10.53 -12.67
N TYR A 136 5.71 -9.91 -11.51
CA TYR A 136 6.71 -8.90 -11.24
C TYR A 136 7.63 -9.40 -10.11
N LYS A 137 8.91 -9.61 -10.38
CA LYS A 137 9.86 -10.14 -9.38
C LYS A 137 10.05 -9.14 -8.24
N LYS A 138 10.22 -9.67 -7.03
CA LYS A 138 10.47 -8.90 -5.81
C LYS A 138 9.34 -7.93 -5.46
N ALA A 139 8.12 -8.27 -5.81
CA ALA A 139 6.94 -7.53 -5.42
C ALA A 139 5.98 -8.47 -4.70
N VAL A 140 5.79 -8.29 -3.39
CA VAL A 140 4.97 -9.17 -2.53
C VAL A 140 3.58 -9.39 -3.10
N TRP A 141 2.97 -8.36 -3.66
CA TRP A 141 1.64 -8.44 -4.26
C TRP A 141 1.58 -9.34 -5.50
N SER A 142 2.70 -9.47 -6.24
CA SER A 142 2.81 -10.34 -7.42
C SER A 142 3.09 -11.78 -7.00
N ASP A 143 4.05 -11.98 -6.10
CA ASP A 143 4.47 -13.30 -5.65
C ASP A 143 3.33 -14.03 -4.93
N GLU A 144 2.59 -13.34 -4.07
CA GLU A 144 1.44 -13.92 -3.38
C GLU A 144 0.27 -14.22 -4.33
N ARG A 145 0.00 -13.35 -5.34
CA ARG A 145 -1.00 -13.66 -6.37
C ARG A 145 -0.61 -14.91 -7.16
N PHE A 146 0.66 -15.03 -7.51
CA PHE A 146 1.13 -16.23 -8.18
C PHE A 146 0.98 -17.46 -7.31
N GLU A 147 1.36 -17.39 -6.04
CA GLU A 147 1.22 -18.52 -5.11
C GLU A 147 -0.24 -18.96 -4.97
N GLY A 148 -1.18 -18.02 -4.79
CA GLY A 148 -2.61 -18.34 -4.73
C GLY A 148 -3.13 -18.94 -6.03
N PHE A 149 -2.71 -18.43 -7.18
CA PHE A 149 -3.05 -18.93 -8.51
C PHE A 149 -2.51 -20.35 -8.73
N ARG A 150 -1.22 -20.54 -8.48
CA ARG A 150 -0.53 -21.82 -8.62
C ARG A 150 -1.14 -22.90 -7.71
N ARG A 151 -1.34 -22.58 -6.43
CA ARG A 151 -1.90 -23.51 -5.45
C ARG A 151 -3.27 -24.03 -5.89
N CYS A 152 -4.17 -23.17 -6.29
CA CYS A 152 -5.50 -23.55 -6.77
C CYS A 152 -5.43 -24.45 -8.00
N LEU A 153 -4.55 -24.16 -8.97
CA LEU A 153 -4.38 -24.98 -10.16
C LEU A 153 -3.74 -26.34 -9.85
N CYS A 154 -2.77 -26.41 -8.94
CA CYS A 154 -2.18 -27.67 -8.49
C CYS A 154 -3.22 -28.55 -7.79
N GLU A 155 -4.04 -28.00 -6.91
CA GLU A 155 -5.13 -28.71 -6.23
C GLU A 155 -6.16 -29.26 -7.25
N ALA A 156 -6.30 -28.62 -8.41
CA ALA A 156 -7.14 -29.09 -9.50
C ALA A 156 -6.41 -30.05 -10.50
N GLY A 157 -5.15 -30.40 -10.25
CA GLY A 157 -4.37 -31.36 -11.06
C GLY A 157 -3.70 -30.75 -12.28
N TYR A 158 -3.44 -29.44 -12.29
CA TYR A 158 -2.84 -28.73 -13.45
C TYR A 158 -1.42 -28.22 -13.18
N GLU A 159 -0.66 -28.82 -12.27
CA GLU A 159 0.70 -28.35 -11.91
C GLU A 159 1.66 -28.26 -13.11
N ASN A 160 1.53 -29.16 -14.10
CA ASN A 160 2.36 -29.18 -15.29
C ASN A 160 1.87 -28.26 -16.42
N ASN A 161 0.79 -27.54 -16.21
CA ASN A 161 0.15 -26.68 -17.20
C ASN A 161 0.27 -25.20 -16.88
N ILE A 162 1.19 -24.84 -15.95
CA ILE A 162 1.39 -23.48 -15.49
C ILE A 162 2.72 -22.96 -16.03
N TYR A 163 2.66 -21.89 -16.82
CA TYR A 163 3.83 -21.19 -17.35
C TYR A 163 3.99 -19.86 -16.61
N GLU A 164 5.14 -19.67 -15.95
CA GLU A 164 5.48 -18.45 -15.25
C GLU A 164 6.44 -17.60 -16.05
N TYR A 165 6.11 -16.34 -16.26
CA TYR A 165 6.99 -15.32 -16.79
C TYR A 165 7.07 -14.16 -15.84
N ASN A 166 8.28 -13.83 -15.38
CA ASN A 166 8.52 -12.73 -14.45
C ASN A 166 9.22 -11.58 -15.14
N HIS A 167 8.57 -10.40 -15.11
CA HIS A 167 9.19 -9.17 -15.53
C HIS A 167 10.30 -8.80 -14.54
N GLN A 168 11.49 -8.46 -15.06
CA GLN A 168 12.54 -7.88 -14.25
C GLN A 168 12.44 -6.35 -14.38
N PRO A 169 12.34 -5.60 -13.28
CA PRO A 169 12.45 -4.14 -13.37
C PRO A 169 13.82 -3.78 -13.97
N LEU A 170 13.81 -2.84 -14.89
CA LEU A 170 15.01 -2.26 -15.50
C LEU A 170 15.84 -1.53 -14.44
#